data_443cac5bcc5c9b49ca903c5091e434cf
#
_entry.id   443cac5bcc5c9b49ca903c5091e434cf
#
_cell.length_a   1.000
_cell.length_b   1.000
_cell.length_c   1.000
_cell.angle_alpha   90.00
_cell.angle_beta   90.00
_cell.angle_gamma   90.00
#
_symmetry.space_group_name_H-M   'P 1'
#
loop_
_entity.id
_entity.type
_entity.pdbx_description
1 polymer ?
#
loop_
_entity_poly.entity_id
_entity_poly.type
_entity_poly.pdbx_seq_one_letter_code
_entity_poly.pdbx_strand_id
1 'polypeptide(L)'
;MNSHLGPAGPQIPPSRRPHPVRDALGLIAFGILFGLVANAVSPRGIPWTGDFSRGAALANRSEEELKELPPVVELADVKAAIAADDSLLAVLDARAPDAYAEGHLPGALNLSVENLDEAYAPLKDTLTKKNRIIVYCDGGDCELSHDLAEALKSLGHKRVQLFAGGIAAWTEAGEKLKEGSEP
;
A
#
# COMPACT_ATOMS: atom_id res chain seq x y z
N MET A 1 61.38 -59.84 -39.72
CA MET A 1 60.71 -59.34 -38.48
C MET A 1 60.05 -58.04 -38.79
N ASN A 2 58.73 -58.09 -39.12
CA ASN A 2 57.96 -56.93 -39.48
C ASN A 2 57.11 -56.58 -38.29
N SER A 3 57.40 -55.43 -37.63
CA SER A 3 56.53 -54.85 -36.58
C SER A 3 55.52 -53.96 -37.20
N HIS A 4 54.26 -54.43 -37.29
CA HIS A 4 53.13 -53.64 -37.68
C HIS A 4 52.70 -52.73 -36.50
N LEU A 5 52.97 -51.43 -36.62
CA LEU A 5 52.36 -50.42 -35.76
C LEU A 5 50.90 -50.18 -36.29
N GLY A 6 49.93 -50.60 -35.51
CA GLY A 6 48.53 -50.32 -35.79
C GLY A 6 48.21 -48.85 -35.65
N PRO A 7 47.11 -48.33 -36.30
CA PRO A 7 46.77 -46.95 -36.23
C PRO A 7 46.36 -46.50 -34.83
N ALA A 8 46.87 -45.33 -34.38
CA ALA A 8 46.50 -44.73 -33.11
C ALA A 8 45.00 -44.46 -33.06
N GLY A 9 44.32 -45.03 -32.09
CA GLY A 9 42.87 -44.79 -31.85
C GLY A 9 42.59 -43.32 -31.51
N PRO A 10 41.34 -42.90 -31.68
CA PRO A 10 40.96 -41.51 -31.42
C PRO A 10 41.26 -41.11 -29.98
N GLN A 11 42.06 -40.08 -29.84
CA GLN A 11 42.38 -39.47 -28.54
C GLN A 11 41.14 -38.73 -28.00
N ILE A 12 40.51 -39.26 -26.96
CA ILE A 12 39.42 -38.57 -26.25
C ILE A 12 40.05 -37.44 -25.42
N PRO A 13 39.65 -36.17 -25.66
CA PRO A 13 40.20 -35.07 -24.87
C PRO A 13 39.80 -35.24 -23.38
N PRO A 14 40.66 -34.84 -22.45
CA PRO A 14 40.36 -34.98 -21.03
C PRO A 14 39.09 -34.21 -20.69
N SER A 15 38.09 -34.90 -20.14
CA SER A 15 36.87 -34.30 -19.63
C SER A 15 37.24 -33.30 -18.54
N ARG A 16 36.91 -32.01 -18.73
CA ARG A 16 37.04 -31.00 -17.67
C ARG A 16 36.16 -31.44 -16.50
N ARG A 17 36.77 -31.75 -15.37
CA ARG A 17 36.01 -32.02 -14.14
C ARG A 17 35.22 -30.79 -13.76
N PRO A 18 33.90 -30.89 -13.59
CA PRO A 18 33.09 -29.74 -13.16
C PRO A 18 33.60 -29.30 -11.78
N HIS A 19 33.78 -27.99 -11.62
CA HIS A 19 34.05 -27.38 -10.32
C HIS A 19 32.73 -26.86 -9.76
N PRO A 20 31.97 -27.69 -9.02
CA PRO A 20 30.55 -27.38 -8.68
C PRO A 20 30.40 -26.07 -7.92
N VAL A 21 31.36 -25.70 -7.09
CA VAL A 21 31.33 -24.45 -6.33
C VAL A 21 31.53 -23.23 -7.26
N ARG A 22 32.47 -23.33 -8.20
CA ARG A 22 32.74 -22.21 -9.13
C ARG A 22 31.58 -22.01 -10.12
N ASP A 23 31.00 -23.11 -10.58
CA ASP A 23 29.88 -23.07 -11.50
C ASP A 23 28.60 -22.55 -10.80
N ALA A 24 28.39 -22.93 -9.54
CA ALA A 24 27.30 -22.39 -8.70
C ALA A 24 27.46 -20.87 -8.43
N LEU A 25 28.70 -20.42 -8.11
CA LEU A 25 28.97 -18.99 -7.94
C LEU A 25 28.75 -18.19 -9.23
N GLY A 26 29.10 -18.77 -10.38
CA GLY A 26 28.84 -18.18 -11.69
C GLY A 26 27.35 -18.01 -11.98
N LEU A 27 26.54 -19.03 -11.67
CA LEU A 27 25.08 -18.96 -11.83
C LEU A 27 24.44 -17.92 -10.91
N ILE A 28 24.90 -17.84 -9.66
CA ILE A 28 24.41 -16.81 -8.70
C ILE A 28 24.76 -15.42 -9.19
N ALA A 29 26.01 -15.17 -9.61
CA ALA A 29 26.42 -13.88 -10.14
C ALA A 29 25.65 -13.49 -11.40
N PHE A 30 25.41 -14.45 -12.30
CA PHE A 30 24.58 -14.23 -13.49
C PHE A 30 23.14 -13.90 -13.14
N GLY A 31 22.53 -14.61 -12.19
CA GLY A 31 21.16 -14.35 -11.72
C GLY A 31 21.00 -12.96 -11.11
N ILE A 32 21.97 -12.54 -10.28
CA ILE A 32 21.98 -11.18 -9.70
C ILE A 32 22.10 -10.14 -10.81
N LEU A 33 23.08 -10.28 -11.71
CA LEU A 33 23.28 -9.32 -12.79
C LEU A 33 22.07 -9.24 -13.72
N PHE A 34 21.48 -10.37 -14.06
CA PHE A 34 20.27 -10.43 -14.88
C PHE A 34 19.09 -9.75 -14.18
N GLY A 35 18.88 -10.01 -12.88
CA GLY A 35 17.84 -9.35 -12.08
C GLY A 35 18.00 -7.84 -12.00
N LEU A 36 19.25 -7.38 -11.84
CA LEU A 36 19.58 -5.96 -11.81
C LEU A 36 19.27 -5.27 -13.16
N VAL A 37 19.69 -5.88 -14.26
CA VAL A 37 19.43 -5.35 -15.61
C VAL A 37 17.95 -5.40 -15.94
N ALA A 38 17.26 -6.50 -15.64
CA ALA A 38 15.83 -6.65 -15.88
C ALA A 38 15.03 -5.60 -15.10
N ASN A 39 15.42 -5.31 -13.85
CA ASN A 39 14.79 -4.27 -13.04
C ASN A 39 15.04 -2.87 -13.61
N ALA A 40 16.26 -2.58 -14.09
CA ALA A 40 16.62 -1.27 -14.64
C ALA A 40 15.91 -0.95 -15.98
N VAL A 41 15.61 -1.99 -16.78
CA VAL A 41 14.96 -1.83 -18.10
C VAL A 41 13.43 -1.92 -18.00
N SER A 42 12.92 -2.46 -16.89
CA SER A 42 11.47 -2.61 -16.69
C SER A 42 10.79 -1.26 -16.48
N PRO A 43 9.71 -0.92 -17.22
CA PRO A 43 8.91 0.29 -16.97
C PRO A 43 8.27 0.32 -15.56
N ARG A 44 8.18 -0.83 -14.90
CA ARG A 44 7.69 -1.02 -13.53
C ARG A 44 8.78 -1.57 -12.62
N GLY A 45 10.03 -1.23 -12.88
CA GLY A 45 11.16 -1.67 -12.07
C GLY A 45 11.02 -1.23 -10.62
N ILE A 46 11.43 -2.10 -9.69
CA ILE A 46 11.43 -1.78 -8.25
C ILE A 46 12.55 -0.76 -8.01
N PRO A 47 12.28 0.38 -7.37
CA PRO A 47 13.32 1.35 -7.04
C PRO A 47 14.37 0.72 -6.12
N TRP A 48 15.65 0.94 -6.42
CA TRP A 48 16.80 0.38 -5.70
C TRP A 48 16.91 0.84 -4.25
N THR A 49 16.38 2.03 -4.00
CA THR A 49 16.17 2.57 -2.66
C THR A 49 14.69 2.52 -2.40
N GLY A 50 14.25 1.77 -1.38
CA GLY A 50 12.89 1.92 -0.88
C GLY A 50 12.65 3.40 -0.62
N ASP A 51 11.47 3.89 -0.96
CA ASP A 51 11.12 5.28 -0.65
C ASP A 51 10.91 5.42 0.86
N PHE A 52 12.01 5.52 1.58
CA PHE A 52 12.03 5.86 3.01
C PHE A 52 11.82 7.36 3.24
N SER A 53 11.56 8.13 2.16
CA SER A 53 11.41 9.58 2.19
C SER A 53 10.30 10.01 3.13
N ARG A 54 9.28 9.19 3.29
CA ARG A 54 8.13 9.49 4.14
C ARG A 54 8.45 9.42 5.63
N GLY A 55 9.15 8.39 6.07
CA GLY A 55 9.66 8.33 7.45
C GLY A 55 10.62 9.47 7.75
N ALA A 56 11.50 9.80 6.80
CA ALA A 56 12.39 10.95 6.91
C ALA A 56 11.64 12.29 6.79
N ALA A 57 10.60 12.37 5.96
CA ALA A 57 9.76 13.56 5.83
C ALA A 57 8.96 13.82 7.12
N LEU A 58 8.42 12.78 7.76
CA LEU A 58 7.75 12.91 9.06
C LEU A 58 8.73 13.30 10.18
N ALA A 59 9.95 12.74 10.17
CA ALA A 59 10.97 13.06 11.15
C ALA A 59 11.52 14.51 11.02
N ASN A 60 11.42 15.10 9.84
CA ASN A 60 11.87 16.46 9.55
C ASN A 60 10.76 17.51 9.57
N ARG A 61 9.50 17.12 9.85
CA ARG A 61 8.39 18.07 9.97
C ARG A 61 8.57 18.92 11.21
N SER A 62 8.30 20.23 11.08
CA SER A 62 8.28 21.15 12.20
C SER A 62 7.14 20.80 13.17
N GLU A 63 7.24 21.23 14.43
CA GLU A 63 6.15 21.04 15.40
C GLU A 63 4.83 21.68 14.93
N GLU A 64 4.89 22.72 14.10
CA GLU A 64 3.72 23.36 13.50
C GLU A 64 3.08 22.49 12.43
N GLU A 65 3.86 21.88 11.55
CA GLU A 65 3.37 20.92 10.54
C GLU A 65 2.79 19.66 11.19
N LEU A 66 3.36 19.21 12.30
CA LEU A 66 2.81 18.07 13.07
C LEU A 66 1.45 18.40 13.71
N LYS A 67 1.22 19.65 14.10
CA LYS A 67 -0.09 20.12 14.62
C LYS A 67 -1.16 20.23 13.54
N GLU A 68 -0.75 20.33 12.29
CA GLU A 68 -1.66 20.38 11.15
C GLU A 68 -2.11 19.00 10.68
N LEU A 69 -1.44 17.93 11.12
CA LEU A 69 -1.87 16.56 10.79
C LEU A 69 -3.27 16.30 11.38
N PRO A 70 -4.12 15.58 10.65
CA PRO A 70 -5.40 15.15 11.19
C PRO A 70 -5.20 14.30 12.44
N PRO A 71 -5.90 14.58 13.55
CA PRO A 71 -5.78 13.78 14.77
C PRO A 71 -6.24 12.35 14.53
N VAL A 72 -5.50 11.40 15.10
CA VAL A 72 -5.83 9.98 15.01
C VAL A 72 -6.87 9.63 16.07
N VAL A 73 -7.83 8.79 15.71
CA VAL A 73 -8.86 8.24 16.60
C VAL A 73 -8.69 6.74 16.75
N GLU A 74 -8.97 6.27 17.95
CA GLU A 74 -8.87 4.86 18.30
C GLU A 74 -10.14 4.09 17.87
N LEU A 75 -10.01 2.77 17.69
CA LEU A 75 -11.11 1.89 17.33
C LEU A 75 -12.34 2.04 18.25
N ALA A 76 -12.11 2.16 19.55
CA ALA A 76 -13.20 2.32 20.53
C ALA A 76 -14.05 3.57 20.27
N ASP A 77 -13.39 4.68 19.91
CA ASP A 77 -14.06 5.96 19.59
C ASP A 77 -14.84 5.88 18.28
N VAL A 78 -14.30 5.15 17.28
CA VAL A 78 -14.97 4.93 15.99
C VAL A 78 -16.22 4.08 16.20
N LYS A 79 -16.12 2.97 16.96
CA LYS A 79 -17.25 2.11 17.30
C LYS A 79 -18.34 2.88 18.05
N ALA A 80 -17.95 3.67 19.04
CA ALA A 80 -18.90 4.48 19.80
C ALA A 80 -19.59 5.55 18.92
N ALA A 81 -18.83 6.16 18.00
CA ALA A 81 -19.35 7.17 17.10
C ALA A 81 -20.33 6.60 16.09
N ILE A 82 -20.06 5.42 15.52
CA ILE A 82 -20.98 4.71 14.60
C ILE A 82 -22.24 4.27 15.36
N ALA A 83 -22.06 3.69 16.55
CA ALA A 83 -23.18 3.21 17.36
C ALA A 83 -24.11 4.33 17.84
N ALA A 84 -23.61 5.55 18.00
CA ALA A 84 -24.40 6.71 18.38
C ALA A 84 -25.32 7.23 17.28
N ASP A 85 -25.14 6.78 16.04
CA ASP A 85 -25.91 7.22 14.84
C ASP A 85 -26.03 8.74 14.74
N ASP A 86 -24.92 9.45 15.03
CA ASP A 86 -24.89 10.91 15.04
C ASP A 86 -24.99 11.47 13.61
N SER A 87 -26.10 12.12 13.33
CA SER A 87 -26.34 12.76 12.04
C SER A 87 -25.30 13.81 11.65
N LEU A 88 -24.50 14.31 12.59
CA LEU A 88 -23.41 15.26 12.37
C LEU A 88 -22.05 14.59 12.14
N LEU A 89 -21.98 13.27 12.23
CA LEU A 89 -20.81 12.46 11.87
C LEU A 89 -20.86 12.07 10.38
N ALA A 90 -19.70 12.04 9.73
CA ALA A 90 -19.47 11.30 8.50
C ALA A 90 -18.29 10.35 8.70
N VAL A 91 -18.43 9.12 8.25
CA VAL A 91 -17.34 8.14 8.16
C VAL A 91 -17.05 7.93 6.68
N LEU A 92 -15.79 8.10 6.26
CA LEU A 92 -15.39 8.06 4.86
C LEU A 92 -14.37 6.95 4.63
N ASP A 93 -14.65 6.09 3.66
CA ASP A 93 -13.74 5.09 3.14
C ASP A 93 -12.94 5.68 1.98
N ALA A 94 -11.61 5.78 2.14
CA ALA A 94 -10.71 6.35 1.15
C ALA A 94 -10.29 5.35 0.05
N ARG A 95 -10.70 4.09 0.16
CA ARG A 95 -10.35 3.04 -0.81
C ARG A 95 -11.12 3.21 -2.11
N ALA A 96 -10.66 2.45 -3.13
CA ALA A 96 -11.37 2.37 -4.41
C ALA A 96 -12.82 1.83 -4.24
N PRO A 97 -13.74 2.18 -5.14
CA PRO A 97 -15.16 1.79 -5.02
C PRO A 97 -15.41 0.28 -5.00
N ASP A 98 -14.57 -0.52 -5.67
CA ASP A 98 -14.64 -1.97 -5.66
C ASP A 98 -14.26 -2.55 -4.29
N ALA A 99 -13.17 -2.08 -3.67
CA ALA A 99 -12.78 -2.47 -2.32
C ALA A 99 -13.81 -2.04 -1.26
N TYR A 100 -14.45 -0.87 -1.43
CA TYR A 100 -15.56 -0.43 -0.61
C TYR A 100 -16.76 -1.39 -0.72
N ALA A 101 -17.11 -1.79 -1.95
CA ALA A 101 -18.25 -2.68 -2.19
C ALA A 101 -18.05 -4.10 -1.64
N GLU A 102 -16.79 -4.59 -1.60
CA GLU A 102 -16.44 -5.86 -0.96
C GLU A 102 -16.69 -5.85 0.56
N GLY A 103 -16.53 -4.67 1.21
CA GLY A 103 -16.83 -4.53 2.63
C GLY A 103 -16.29 -3.23 3.21
N HIS A 104 -17.16 -2.50 3.92
CA HIS A 104 -16.86 -1.21 4.52
C HIS A 104 -17.45 -1.10 5.94
N LEU A 105 -17.05 -0.10 6.69
CA LEU A 105 -17.62 0.18 8.02
C LEU A 105 -19.09 0.60 7.88
N PRO A 106 -19.99 0.15 8.78
CA PRO A 106 -21.40 0.50 8.71
C PRO A 106 -21.64 2.01 8.67
N GLY A 107 -22.42 2.46 7.69
CA GLY A 107 -22.75 3.88 7.50
C GLY A 107 -21.64 4.73 6.88
N ALA A 108 -20.52 4.11 6.46
CA ALA A 108 -19.46 4.81 5.77
C ALA A 108 -19.86 5.16 4.33
N LEU A 109 -19.41 6.32 3.85
CA LEU A 109 -19.51 6.75 2.45
C LEU A 109 -18.18 6.50 1.75
N ASN A 110 -18.20 6.09 0.49
CA ASN A 110 -16.98 5.97 -0.30
C ASN A 110 -16.55 7.33 -0.86
N LEU A 111 -15.30 7.70 -0.65
CA LEU A 111 -14.68 8.87 -1.22
C LEU A 111 -13.20 8.60 -1.51
N SER A 112 -12.92 8.06 -2.69
CA SER A 112 -11.56 7.76 -3.11
C SER A 112 -10.82 9.01 -3.57
N VAL A 113 -9.52 9.11 -3.20
CA VAL A 113 -8.65 10.19 -3.67
C VAL A 113 -8.34 10.10 -5.16
N GLU A 114 -8.42 8.92 -5.75
CA GLU A 114 -8.10 8.71 -7.17
C GLU A 114 -9.06 9.44 -8.11
N ASN A 115 -10.32 9.62 -7.68
CA ASN A 115 -11.37 10.31 -8.42
C ASN A 115 -12.08 11.36 -7.58
N LEU A 116 -11.32 12.05 -6.72
CA LEU A 116 -11.84 12.96 -5.70
C LEU A 116 -12.82 13.98 -6.25
N ASP A 117 -12.50 14.64 -7.36
CA ASP A 117 -13.32 15.71 -7.93
C ASP A 117 -14.73 15.22 -8.29
N GLU A 118 -14.83 14.03 -8.89
CA GLU A 118 -16.11 13.44 -9.28
C GLU A 118 -16.87 12.88 -8.08
N ALA A 119 -16.16 12.21 -7.15
CA ALA A 119 -16.76 11.56 -5.99
C ALA A 119 -17.17 12.57 -4.91
N TYR A 120 -16.45 13.68 -4.77
CA TYR A 120 -16.73 14.72 -3.78
C TYR A 120 -17.95 15.57 -4.15
N ALA A 121 -18.15 15.87 -5.43
CA ALA A 121 -19.21 16.78 -5.88
C ALA A 121 -20.60 16.42 -5.32
N PRO A 122 -21.09 15.17 -5.38
CA PRO A 122 -22.39 14.78 -4.82
C PRO A 122 -22.42 14.80 -3.28
N LEU A 123 -21.26 14.62 -2.63
CA LEU A 123 -21.15 14.55 -1.16
C LEU A 123 -20.93 15.92 -0.51
N LYS A 124 -20.54 16.94 -1.27
CA LYS A 124 -20.16 18.27 -0.78
C LYS A 124 -21.16 18.87 0.20
N ASP A 125 -22.43 18.92 -0.18
CA ASP A 125 -23.47 19.53 0.65
C ASP A 125 -23.73 18.73 1.93
N THR A 126 -23.60 17.42 1.86
CA THR A 126 -23.70 16.52 3.01
C THR A 126 -22.53 16.74 3.95
N LEU A 127 -21.30 16.69 3.45
CA LEU A 127 -20.08 16.82 4.27
C LEU A 127 -19.93 18.21 4.89
N THR A 128 -20.38 19.27 4.21
CA THR A 128 -20.37 20.64 4.75
C THR A 128 -21.22 20.78 6.00
N LYS A 129 -22.28 20.00 6.15
CA LYS A 129 -23.17 20.00 7.32
C LYS A 129 -22.64 19.14 8.49
N LYS A 130 -21.58 18.37 8.26
CA LYS A 130 -21.02 17.49 9.28
C LYS A 130 -20.07 18.23 10.21
N ASN A 131 -20.20 17.98 11.50
CA ASN A 131 -19.33 18.53 12.52
C ASN A 131 -18.06 17.71 12.73
N ARG A 132 -18.07 16.43 12.33
CA ARG A 132 -16.97 15.51 12.49
C ARG A 132 -16.90 14.60 11.28
N ILE A 133 -15.69 14.42 10.74
CA ILE A 133 -15.41 13.51 9.64
C ILE A 133 -14.32 12.54 10.10
N ILE A 134 -14.58 11.26 10.03
CA ILE A 134 -13.57 10.21 10.27
C ILE A 134 -13.23 9.59 8.93
N VAL A 135 -11.96 9.57 8.58
CA VAL A 135 -11.45 8.96 7.34
C VAL A 135 -10.69 7.70 7.69
N TYR A 136 -10.90 6.64 6.94
CA TYR A 136 -10.15 5.39 7.08
C TYR A 136 -9.84 4.78 5.72
N CYS A 137 -8.95 3.77 5.74
CA CYS A 137 -8.65 2.88 4.61
C CYS A 137 -8.43 1.45 5.11
N ASP A 138 -7.56 0.65 4.48
CA ASP A 138 -7.30 -0.72 4.92
C ASP A 138 -6.68 -0.80 6.32
N GLY A 139 -5.90 0.20 6.71
CA GLY A 139 -5.16 0.24 7.97
C GLY A 139 -3.66 0.07 7.79
N GLY A 140 -2.89 0.16 8.89
CA GLY A 140 -1.43 0.10 8.86
C GLY A 140 -0.81 1.27 8.10
N ASP A 141 0.08 0.97 7.15
CA ASP A 141 0.81 1.97 6.36
C ASP A 141 0.01 2.52 5.15
N CYS A 142 -1.31 2.36 5.16
CA CYS A 142 -2.16 2.85 4.08
C CYS A 142 -2.21 4.39 4.04
N GLU A 143 -1.81 4.95 2.91
CA GLU A 143 -1.68 6.40 2.71
C GLU A 143 -2.97 7.08 2.26
N LEU A 144 -3.90 6.32 1.66
CA LEU A 144 -5.13 6.87 1.07
C LEU A 144 -5.96 7.69 2.05
N SER A 145 -6.04 7.26 3.32
CA SER A 145 -6.79 7.99 4.34
C SER A 145 -6.10 9.29 4.75
N HIS A 146 -4.77 9.35 4.74
CA HIS A 146 -4.01 10.58 4.98
C HIS A 146 -4.21 11.57 3.84
N ASP A 147 -4.06 11.11 2.60
CA ASP A 147 -4.21 11.93 1.40
C ASP A 147 -5.64 12.51 1.32
N LEU A 148 -6.65 11.69 1.59
CA LEU A 148 -8.04 12.15 1.63
C LEU A 148 -8.27 13.17 2.75
N ALA A 149 -7.72 12.93 3.94
CA ALA A 149 -7.89 13.85 5.05
C ALA A 149 -7.23 15.21 4.79
N GLU A 150 -6.04 15.25 4.17
CA GLU A 150 -5.39 16.50 3.75
C GLU A 150 -6.19 17.21 2.65
N ALA A 151 -6.72 16.47 1.67
CA ALA A 151 -7.56 17.02 0.63
C ALA A 151 -8.85 17.64 1.21
N LEU A 152 -9.53 16.97 2.13
CA LEU A 152 -10.72 17.49 2.80
C LEU A 152 -10.42 18.75 3.62
N LYS A 153 -9.28 18.82 4.31
CA LYS A 153 -8.84 20.04 5.00
C LYS A 153 -8.63 21.19 4.02
N SER A 154 -8.00 20.92 2.89
CA SER A 154 -7.81 21.91 1.81
C SER A 154 -9.12 22.39 1.21
N LEU A 155 -10.15 21.53 1.18
CA LEU A 155 -11.54 21.88 0.78
C LEU A 155 -12.32 22.62 1.87
N GLY A 156 -11.71 22.88 3.04
CA GLY A 156 -12.26 23.68 4.12
C GLY A 156 -12.93 22.91 5.25
N HIS A 157 -12.84 21.56 5.27
CA HIS A 157 -13.34 20.74 6.36
C HIS A 157 -12.38 20.78 7.56
N LYS A 158 -12.78 21.36 8.67
CA LYS A 158 -11.88 21.64 9.82
C LYS A 158 -11.74 20.50 10.83
N ARG A 159 -12.69 19.59 10.88
CA ARG A 159 -12.77 18.51 11.89
C ARG A 159 -12.65 17.15 11.23
N VAL A 160 -11.55 16.94 10.53
CA VAL A 160 -11.17 15.66 9.91
C VAL A 160 -10.25 14.91 10.86
N GLN A 161 -10.54 13.65 11.09
CA GLN A 161 -9.81 12.74 11.95
C GLN A 161 -9.45 11.47 11.16
N LEU A 162 -8.38 10.81 11.55
CA LEU A 162 -7.91 9.57 10.93
C LEU A 162 -8.19 8.37 11.83
N PHE A 163 -8.81 7.34 11.27
CA PHE A 163 -8.83 6.02 11.87
C PHE A 163 -7.74 5.17 11.19
N ALA A 164 -6.52 5.25 11.73
CA ALA A 164 -5.33 4.58 11.16
C ALA A 164 -5.43 3.04 11.20
N GLY A 165 -6.21 2.48 12.14
CA GLY A 165 -6.46 1.03 12.20
C GLY A 165 -7.27 0.49 11.04
N GLY A 166 -8.15 1.29 10.45
CA GLY A 166 -8.92 0.97 9.25
C GLY A 166 -9.71 -0.33 9.32
N ILE A 167 -9.93 -0.94 8.15
CA ILE A 167 -10.61 -2.24 8.00
C ILE A 167 -9.92 -3.33 8.82
N ALA A 168 -8.58 -3.34 8.85
CA ALA A 168 -7.82 -4.37 9.56
C ALA A 168 -8.16 -4.40 11.05
N ALA A 169 -8.07 -3.25 11.75
CA ALA A 169 -8.39 -3.19 13.18
C ALA A 169 -9.88 -3.44 13.46
N TRP A 170 -10.78 -3.02 12.56
CA TRP A 170 -12.21 -3.28 12.68
C TRP A 170 -12.53 -4.77 12.64
N THR A 171 -12.00 -5.49 11.66
CA THR A 171 -12.20 -6.94 11.47
C THR A 171 -11.46 -7.77 12.52
N GLU A 172 -10.26 -7.37 12.94
CA GLU A 172 -9.52 -8.02 14.02
C GLU A 172 -10.27 -7.97 15.36
N ALA A 173 -11.03 -6.90 15.60
CA ALA A 173 -11.91 -6.78 16.76
C ALA A 173 -13.20 -7.61 16.65
N GLY A 174 -13.40 -8.36 15.56
CA GLY A 174 -14.57 -9.19 15.32
C GLY A 174 -15.82 -8.42 14.86
N GLU A 175 -15.65 -7.15 14.47
CA GLU A 175 -16.75 -6.32 13.98
C GLU A 175 -17.09 -6.67 12.52
N LYS A 176 -18.38 -6.54 12.20
CA LYS A 176 -18.87 -6.88 10.85
C LYS A 176 -18.74 -5.69 9.91
N LEU A 177 -18.36 -5.99 8.69
CA LEU A 177 -18.43 -5.06 7.58
C LEU A 177 -19.82 -5.12 6.93
N LYS A 178 -20.21 -4.03 6.30
CA LYS A 178 -21.35 -3.97 5.39
C LYS A 178 -20.83 -4.18 3.97
N GLU A 179 -21.51 -4.99 3.18
CA GLU A 179 -21.21 -5.24 1.78
C GLU A 179 -22.14 -4.44 0.88
N GLY A 180 -21.67 -4.16 -0.34
CA GLY A 180 -22.44 -3.43 -1.35
C GLY A 180 -21.93 -2.00 -1.56
N SER A 181 -22.54 -1.29 -2.49
CA SER A 181 -22.16 0.08 -2.85
C SER A 181 -22.89 1.17 -2.05
N GLU A 182 -23.79 0.78 -1.16
CA GLU A 182 -24.56 1.71 -0.32
C GLU A 182 -24.04 1.73 1.12
N PRO A 183 -24.07 2.91 1.78
CA PRO A 183 -23.59 3.09 3.16
C PRO A 183 -24.30 2.25 4.18
#